data_f4ff8daebabbf9865d08e004718dbf57
#
_entry.id   f4ff8daebabbf9865d08e004718dbf57
#
_cell.length_a   1.000
_cell.length_b   1.000
_cell.length_c   1.000
_cell.angle_alpha   90.00
_cell.angle_beta   90.00
_cell.angle_gamma   90.00
#
_symmetry.space_group_name_H-M   'P 1'
#
loop_
_entity.id
_entity.type
_entity.pdbx_description
1 polymer ?
#
loop_
_entity_poly.entity_id
_entity_poly.type
_entity_poly.pdbx_seq_one_letter_code
_entity_poly.pdbx_strand_id
1 'polypeptide(L)'
;DNAFFTSPREGEGLKDNFSDILFKLKVLPYSWMRFESDATFAHSAHTDENYNEFSLANYDLTFDLGKERTFSIGQRYERQGKNEITGDLNWRLSPKWKFGIYHRYNLRKTSSLDKGSQEQEYTLTRDLHCWELDITLNKKEISGTTIFFLFRLKAFPENEFGFDQAMTRKKSGVQ
;
A
#
# COMPACT_ATOMS: atom_id res chain seq x y z
N ASP A 1 7.30 -17.10 10.42
CA ASP A 1 7.98 -17.81 9.32
C ASP A 1 7.01 -18.79 8.66
N ASN A 2 6.30 -18.34 7.62
CA ASN A 2 5.45 -19.23 6.84
C ASN A 2 5.87 -19.11 5.37
N ALA A 3 6.67 -20.04 4.90
CA ALA A 3 6.88 -20.26 3.48
C ALA A 3 5.73 -21.14 2.95
N PHE A 4 4.90 -20.61 2.07
CA PHE A 4 3.85 -21.37 1.41
C PHE A 4 4.36 -21.86 0.05
N PHE A 5 4.39 -23.16 -0.14
CA PHE A 5 4.63 -23.77 -1.45
C PHE A 5 3.28 -23.93 -2.15
N THR A 6 3.13 -23.33 -3.30
CA THR A 6 1.93 -23.54 -4.14
C THR A 6 2.18 -24.74 -5.07
N SER A 7 1.14 -25.57 -5.28
CA SER A 7 1.21 -26.72 -6.17
C SER A 7 1.52 -26.32 -7.62
N PRO A 8 2.25 -27.16 -8.40
CA PRO A 8 2.53 -26.91 -9.80
C PRO A 8 1.24 -26.83 -10.61
N ARG A 9 1.20 -25.97 -11.62
CA ARG A 9 0.11 -25.93 -12.62
C ARG A 9 0.13 -27.19 -13.46
N GLU A 10 -1.03 -27.83 -13.65
CA GLU A 10 -1.17 -28.97 -14.56
C GLU A 10 -0.81 -28.53 -16.00
N GLY A 11 0.16 -29.18 -16.61
CA GLY A 11 0.54 -29.02 -18.02
C GLY A 11 1.99 -28.67 -18.29
N GLU A 12 2.82 -28.42 -17.29
CA GLU A 12 4.26 -28.15 -17.44
C GLU A 12 5.07 -29.43 -17.19
N GLY A 13 5.96 -29.74 -18.12
CA GLY A 13 6.74 -30.98 -18.10
C GLY A 13 7.62 -31.11 -16.86
N LEU A 14 7.99 -32.35 -16.53
CA LEU A 14 8.70 -32.83 -15.34
C LEU A 14 10.01 -32.12 -14.92
N LYS A 15 10.33 -30.93 -15.48
CA LYS A 15 11.56 -30.19 -15.15
C LYS A 15 11.35 -28.97 -14.24
N ASP A 16 10.11 -28.50 -14.02
CA ASP A 16 9.81 -27.37 -13.15
C ASP A 16 9.14 -27.85 -11.85
N ASN A 17 9.95 -28.37 -10.94
CA ASN A 17 9.48 -28.85 -9.63
C ASN A 17 9.39 -27.75 -8.56
N PHE A 18 9.70 -26.51 -8.87
CA PHE A 18 9.69 -25.42 -7.91
C PHE A 18 8.79 -24.28 -8.39
N SER A 19 7.81 -23.94 -7.56
CA SER A 19 7.01 -22.73 -7.72
C SER A 19 7.78 -21.51 -7.21
N ASP A 20 7.26 -20.30 -7.51
CA ASP A 20 7.77 -19.07 -6.95
C ASP A 20 7.80 -19.12 -5.42
N ILE A 21 8.86 -18.57 -4.84
CA ILE A 21 9.03 -18.51 -3.39
C ILE A 21 8.49 -17.18 -2.89
N LEU A 22 7.51 -17.23 -2.01
CA LEU A 22 6.91 -16.06 -1.37
C LEU A 22 7.55 -15.83 -0.01
N PHE A 23 8.09 -14.63 0.19
CA PHE A 23 8.65 -14.19 1.46
C PHE A 23 7.73 -13.14 2.08
N LYS A 24 7.43 -13.30 3.38
CA LYS A 24 6.76 -12.28 4.18
C LYS A 24 7.54 -12.08 5.46
N LEU A 25 7.92 -10.86 5.74
CA LEU A 25 8.65 -10.48 6.93
C LEU A 25 7.94 -9.34 7.63
N LYS A 26 7.73 -9.51 8.94
CA LYS A 26 7.25 -8.44 9.82
C LYS A 26 8.15 -8.39 11.04
N VAL A 27 8.77 -7.25 11.25
CA VAL A 27 9.68 -7.01 12.38
C VAL A 27 9.24 -5.76 13.14
N LEU A 28 9.23 -5.86 14.45
CA LEU A 28 8.98 -4.74 15.36
C LEU A 28 10.24 -4.54 16.22
N PRO A 29 11.25 -3.83 15.71
CA PRO A 29 12.50 -3.64 16.44
C PRO A 29 12.28 -2.85 17.73
N TYR A 30 11.30 -1.94 17.70
CA TYR A 30 10.88 -1.10 18.81
C TYR A 30 9.36 -0.95 18.78
N SER A 31 8.74 -0.60 19.90
CA SER A 31 7.29 -0.38 20.00
C SER A 31 6.77 0.74 19.09
N TRP A 32 7.65 1.67 18.70
CA TRP A 32 7.34 2.80 17.82
C TRP A 32 7.77 2.59 16.38
N MET A 33 8.35 1.44 16.01
CA MET A 33 8.88 1.16 14.66
C MET A 33 8.44 -0.21 14.19
N ARG A 34 7.89 -0.26 12.99
CA ARG A 34 7.47 -1.49 12.33
C ARG A 34 8.05 -1.55 10.91
N PHE A 35 8.66 -2.66 10.59
CA PHE A 35 9.10 -3.00 9.25
C PHE A 35 8.27 -4.17 8.72
N GLU A 36 7.70 -4.02 7.55
CA GLU A 36 6.96 -5.07 6.85
C GLU A 36 7.52 -5.19 5.43
N SER A 37 7.72 -6.43 4.98
CA SER A 37 8.19 -6.72 3.62
C SER A 37 7.49 -7.95 3.09
N ASP A 38 7.12 -7.91 1.81
CA ASP A 38 6.71 -9.06 1.03
C ASP A 38 7.48 -9.08 -0.29
N ALA A 39 7.95 -10.25 -0.67
CA ALA A 39 8.72 -10.45 -1.88
C ALA A 39 8.37 -11.79 -2.52
N THR A 40 8.42 -11.82 -3.85
CA THR A 40 8.30 -13.04 -4.64
C THR A 40 9.58 -13.24 -5.40
N PHE A 41 10.21 -14.38 -5.16
CA PHE A 41 11.38 -14.82 -5.92
C PHE A 41 10.91 -15.81 -6.98
N ALA A 42 11.04 -15.41 -8.24
CA ALA A 42 10.72 -16.27 -9.38
C ALA A 42 11.92 -17.15 -9.70
N HIS A 43 11.69 -18.47 -9.69
CA HIS A 43 12.64 -19.46 -10.14
C HIS A 43 12.15 -20.05 -11.45
N SER A 44 12.76 -19.64 -12.58
CA SER A 44 12.44 -20.18 -13.89
C SER A 44 13.56 -21.10 -14.36
N ALA A 45 13.23 -22.39 -14.53
CA ALA A 45 14.10 -23.37 -15.15
C ALA A 45 13.88 -23.48 -16.68
N HIS A 46 13.00 -22.64 -17.26
CA HIS A 46 12.39 -22.92 -18.56
C HIS A 46 12.76 -22.03 -19.74
N THR A 47 13.66 -21.06 -19.57
CA THR A 47 14.20 -20.29 -20.69
C THR A 47 15.73 -20.33 -20.64
N ASP A 48 16.38 -20.28 -21.80
CA ASP A 48 17.86 -20.27 -21.96
C ASP A 48 18.58 -19.15 -21.19
N GLU A 49 17.82 -18.33 -20.47
CA GLU A 49 18.29 -17.35 -19.52
C GLU A 49 17.85 -17.78 -18.11
N ASN A 50 18.83 -18.16 -17.29
CA ASN A 50 18.63 -18.49 -15.85
C ASN A 50 18.12 -17.27 -15.10
N TYR A 51 16.81 -17.13 -14.95
CA TYR A 51 16.17 -16.08 -14.15
C TYR A 51 15.96 -16.54 -12.71
N ASN A 52 16.97 -16.31 -11.88
CA ASN A 52 16.83 -16.37 -10.43
C ASN A 52 16.75 -14.93 -9.91
N GLU A 53 15.58 -14.33 -9.93
CA GLU A 53 15.42 -12.92 -9.57
C GLU A 53 14.11 -12.65 -8.82
N PHE A 54 14.11 -11.56 -8.05
CA PHE A 54 12.89 -11.07 -7.46
C PHE A 54 11.95 -10.50 -8.52
N SER A 55 10.79 -11.12 -8.68
CA SER A 55 9.72 -10.64 -9.56
C SER A 55 8.93 -9.50 -8.91
N LEU A 56 8.80 -9.54 -7.57
CA LEU A 56 8.12 -8.53 -6.78
C LEU A 56 8.88 -8.34 -5.47
N ALA A 57 9.03 -7.10 -5.03
CA ALA A 57 9.56 -6.78 -3.71
C ALA A 57 8.91 -5.50 -3.18
N ASN A 58 8.18 -5.63 -2.09
CA ASN A 58 7.54 -4.51 -1.41
C ASN A 58 8.09 -4.42 0.01
N TYR A 59 8.28 -3.23 0.50
CA TYR A 59 8.57 -3.00 1.91
C TYR A 59 8.00 -1.69 2.40
N ASP A 60 7.63 -1.69 3.68
CA ASP A 60 7.11 -0.55 4.40
C ASP A 60 7.84 -0.39 5.72
N LEU A 61 8.25 0.82 6.01
CA LEU A 61 8.77 1.22 7.29
C LEU A 61 7.82 2.24 7.90
N THR A 62 7.21 1.87 9.03
CA THR A 62 6.24 2.69 9.73
C THR A 62 6.80 3.12 11.08
N PHE A 63 6.64 4.39 11.40
CA PHE A 63 6.98 5.00 12.68
C PHE A 63 5.70 5.46 13.38
N ASP A 64 5.47 4.98 14.59
CA ASP A 64 4.43 5.46 15.48
C ASP A 64 5.02 6.53 16.41
N LEU A 65 4.63 7.77 16.18
CA LEU A 65 5.11 8.92 16.95
C LEU A 65 4.23 9.20 18.19
N GLY A 66 3.30 8.29 18.46
CA GLY A 66 2.32 8.44 19.56
C GLY A 66 1.24 9.48 19.28
N LYS A 67 0.20 9.49 20.12
CA LYS A 67 -0.94 10.43 20.00
C LYS A 67 -1.59 10.44 18.60
N GLU A 68 -1.78 9.28 18.02
CA GLU A 68 -2.34 9.10 16.66
C GLU A 68 -1.55 9.87 15.59
N ARG A 69 -0.22 9.78 15.66
CA ARG A 69 0.70 10.34 14.68
C ARG A 69 1.54 9.21 14.11
N THR A 70 1.45 8.99 12.83
CA THR A 70 2.22 7.94 12.14
C THR A 70 2.86 8.49 10.89
N PHE A 71 4.05 8.02 10.60
CA PHE A 71 4.73 8.26 9.34
C PHE A 71 5.16 6.92 8.75
N SER A 72 4.90 6.72 7.47
CA SER A 72 5.35 5.51 6.76
C SER A 72 6.02 5.89 5.46
N ILE A 73 7.07 5.16 5.13
CA ILE A 73 7.70 5.18 3.82
C ILE A 73 7.80 3.76 3.30
N GLY A 74 7.49 3.57 2.03
CA GLY A 74 7.54 2.26 1.42
C GLY A 74 8.06 2.29 0.00
N GLN A 75 8.44 1.13 -0.52
CA GLN A 75 8.74 0.92 -1.94
C GLN A 75 7.93 -0.25 -2.46
N ARG A 76 7.52 -0.13 -3.71
CA ARG A 76 6.81 -1.15 -4.48
C ARG A 76 7.60 -1.41 -5.75
N TYR A 77 8.23 -2.55 -5.80
CA TYR A 77 9.02 -2.98 -6.95
C TYR A 77 8.35 -4.16 -7.65
N GLU A 78 8.24 -4.06 -8.95
CA GLU A 78 7.79 -5.13 -9.83
C GLU A 78 8.75 -5.20 -11.03
N ARG A 79 9.24 -6.39 -11.32
CA ARG A 79 10.15 -6.61 -12.43
C ARG A 79 9.44 -6.27 -13.75
N GLN A 80 10.11 -5.51 -14.63
CA GLN A 80 9.56 -5.00 -15.90
C GLN A 80 8.30 -4.13 -15.76
N GLY A 81 7.80 -3.93 -14.55
CA GLY A 81 6.66 -3.10 -14.22
C GLY A 81 7.07 -1.79 -13.52
N LYS A 82 6.48 -1.57 -12.38
CA LYS A 82 6.61 -0.33 -11.61
C LYS A 82 7.76 -0.40 -10.59
N ASN A 83 8.33 0.77 -10.31
CA ASN A 83 9.20 0.98 -9.18
C ASN A 83 8.77 2.28 -8.50
N GLU A 84 7.99 2.16 -7.45
CA GLU A 84 7.31 3.29 -6.82
C GLU A 84 7.77 3.46 -5.38
N ILE A 85 7.94 4.71 -4.96
CA ILE A 85 8.07 5.08 -3.55
C ILE A 85 6.72 5.61 -3.07
N THR A 86 6.31 5.18 -1.89
CA THR A 86 5.11 5.66 -1.20
C THR A 86 5.50 6.35 0.09
N GLY A 87 4.83 7.44 0.40
CA GLY A 87 4.90 8.11 1.70
C GLY A 87 3.51 8.31 2.26
N ASP A 88 3.35 8.07 3.55
CA ASP A 88 2.09 8.27 4.28
C ASP A 88 2.38 8.97 5.59
N LEU A 89 1.65 10.04 5.86
CA LEU A 89 1.71 10.80 7.10
C LEU A 89 0.30 10.94 7.64
N ASN A 90 0.07 10.49 8.87
CA ASN A 90 -1.14 10.77 9.61
C ASN A 90 -0.79 11.57 10.85
N TRP A 91 -1.47 12.68 11.06
CA TRP A 91 -1.15 13.61 12.14
C TRP A 91 -2.39 14.11 12.84
N ARG A 92 -2.51 13.84 14.12
CA ARG A 92 -3.54 14.44 14.96
C ARG A 92 -3.14 15.87 15.33
N LEU A 93 -3.81 16.86 14.73
CA LEU A 93 -3.57 18.26 14.97
C LEU A 93 -4.16 18.73 16.31
N SER A 94 -5.35 18.20 16.65
CA SER A 94 -6.07 18.52 17.88
C SER A 94 -7.01 17.36 18.25
N PRO A 95 -7.70 17.40 19.40
CA PRO A 95 -8.71 16.39 19.72
C PRO A 95 -9.82 16.21 18.69
N LYS A 96 -10.07 17.23 17.87
CA LYS A 96 -11.14 17.25 16.87
C LYS A 96 -10.66 17.19 15.42
N TRP A 97 -9.36 17.32 15.17
CA TRP A 97 -8.82 17.41 13.83
C TRP A 97 -7.68 16.43 13.61
N LYS A 98 -7.76 15.68 12.51
CA LYS A 98 -6.66 14.85 12.00
C LYS A 98 -6.37 15.25 10.56
N PHE A 99 -5.13 15.12 10.17
CA PHE A 99 -4.66 15.40 8.82
C PHE A 99 -3.88 14.20 8.30
N GLY A 100 -4.14 13.81 7.07
CA GLY A 100 -3.45 12.74 6.37
C GLY A 100 -2.86 13.22 5.06
N ILE A 101 -1.67 12.74 4.75
CA ILE A 101 -1.05 12.90 3.42
C ILE A 101 -0.63 11.52 2.95
N TYR A 102 -0.95 11.21 1.70
CA TYR A 102 -0.39 10.08 1.00
C TYR A 102 0.20 10.55 -0.32
N HIS A 103 1.39 10.06 -0.64
CA HIS A 103 2.05 10.34 -1.90
C HIS A 103 2.67 9.08 -2.49
N ARG A 104 2.46 8.88 -3.79
CA ARG A 104 3.06 7.81 -4.57
C ARG A 104 3.82 8.39 -5.75
N TYR A 105 5.08 8.05 -5.84
CA TYR A 105 5.99 8.53 -6.86
C TYR A 105 6.62 7.36 -7.61
N ASN A 106 6.50 7.34 -8.93
CA ASN A 106 7.12 6.34 -9.78
C ASN A 106 8.53 6.76 -10.19
N LEU A 107 9.51 5.92 -9.87
CA LEU A 107 10.93 6.16 -10.16
C LEU A 107 11.32 5.79 -11.59
N ARG A 108 10.54 4.92 -12.23
CA ARG A 108 10.89 4.32 -13.52
C ARG A 108 9.83 4.62 -14.57
N LYS A 109 10.27 5.04 -15.76
CA LYS A 109 9.38 5.12 -16.92
C LYS A 109 9.18 3.72 -17.50
N THR A 110 7.93 3.34 -17.71
CA THR A 110 7.51 2.12 -18.41
C THR A 110 6.59 2.48 -19.56
N SER A 111 6.16 1.48 -20.35
CA SER A 111 5.20 1.71 -21.45
C SER A 111 3.83 2.23 -20.96
N SER A 112 3.47 1.93 -19.71
CA SER A 112 2.15 2.26 -19.12
C SER A 112 2.20 3.36 -18.05
N LEU A 113 3.40 3.69 -17.52
CA LEU A 113 3.56 4.65 -16.44
C LEU A 113 4.73 5.57 -16.70
N ASP A 114 4.52 6.86 -16.62
CA ASP A 114 5.58 7.85 -16.66
C ASP A 114 6.30 7.96 -15.31
N LYS A 115 7.56 8.41 -15.35
CA LYS A 115 8.29 8.76 -14.14
C LYS A 115 7.68 10.02 -13.54
N GLY A 116 7.37 10.01 -12.26
CA GLY A 116 6.82 11.18 -11.58
C GLY A 116 5.81 10.86 -10.50
N SER A 117 5.10 11.88 -10.07
CA SER A 117 4.05 11.77 -9.07
C SER A 117 2.82 11.11 -9.68
N GLN A 118 2.46 9.95 -9.18
CA GLN A 118 1.32 9.16 -9.67
C GLN A 118 0.04 9.46 -8.91
N GLU A 119 0.16 9.68 -7.61
CA GLU A 119 -0.97 9.94 -6.74
C GLU A 119 -0.57 10.82 -5.56
N GLN A 120 -1.42 11.79 -5.26
CA GLN A 120 -1.35 12.64 -4.08
C GLN A 120 -2.72 12.66 -3.43
N GLU A 121 -2.78 12.33 -2.15
CA GLU A 121 -4.02 12.37 -1.39
C GLU A 121 -3.80 13.19 -0.12
N TYR A 122 -4.73 14.09 0.13
CA TYR A 122 -4.77 14.92 1.33
C TYR A 122 -6.11 14.71 2.00
N THR A 123 -6.11 14.22 3.22
CA THR A 123 -7.33 13.97 3.99
C THR A 123 -7.38 14.85 5.22
N LEU A 124 -8.44 15.57 5.39
CA LEU A 124 -8.74 16.34 6.60
C LEU A 124 -9.95 15.70 7.29
N THR A 125 -9.73 15.15 8.48
CA THR A 125 -10.78 14.54 9.28
C THR A 125 -11.20 15.46 10.40
N ARG A 126 -12.50 15.66 10.55
CA ARG A 126 -13.11 16.40 11.65
C ARG A 126 -14.05 15.55 12.48
N ASP A 127 -13.79 15.55 13.78
CA ASP A 127 -14.69 15.00 14.77
C ASP A 127 -15.85 15.97 15.05
N LEU A 128 -17.08 15.54 14.74
CA LEU A 128 -18.34 16.26 14.93
C LEU A 128 -19.19 15.67 16.07
N HIS A 129 -18.54 15.10 17.11
CA HIS A 129 -19.15 14.45 18.26
C HIS A 129 -19.74 13.07 17.94
N CYS A 130 -20.90 12.98 17.30
CA CYS A 130 -21.52 11.71 16.90
C CYS A 130 -21.09 11.24 15.51
N TRP A 131 -20.53 12.13 14.71
CA TRP A 131 -20.09 11.90 13.34
C TRP A 131 -18.60 12.18 13.19
N GLU A 132 -18.01 11.59 12.18
CA GLU A 132 -16.70 11.94 11.67
C GLU A 132 -16.85 12.35 10.21
N LEU A 133 -16.30 13.49 9.83
CA LEU A 133 -16.28 13.98 8.46
C LEU A 133 -14.86 13.91 7.93
N ASP A 134 -14.68 13.16 6.84
CA ASP A 134 -13.45 13.16 6.06
C ASP A 134 -13.66 14.00 4.78
N ILE A 135 -12.75 14.93 4.55
CA ILE A 135 -12.63 15.67 3.30
C ILE A 135 -11.33 15.22 2.66
N THR A 136 -11.42 14.54 1.53
CA THR A 136 -10.26 14.01 0.82
C THR A 136 -10.12 14.66 -0.54
N LEU A 137 -8.96 15.27 -0.78
CA LEU A 137 -8.50 15.72 -2.09
C LEU A 137 -7.55 14.68 -2.65
N ASN A 138 -7.94 14.01 -3.71
CA ASN A 138 -7.12 13.02 -4.40
C ASN A 138 -6.77 13.54 -5.81
N LYS A 139 -5.47 13.62 -6.09
CA LYS A 139 -4.93 13.97 -7.39
C LYS A 139 -4.17 12.79 -7.96
N LYS A 140 -4.66 12.27 -9.08
CA LYS A 140 -4.00 11.19 -9.85
C LYS A 140 -3.57 11.74 -11.20
N GLU A 141 -2.40 11.30 -11.68
CA GLU A 141 -1.85 11.74 -12.96
C GLU A 141 -2.79 11.42 -14.14
N ILE A 142 -3.39 10.24 -14.14
CA ILE A 142 -4.23 9.77 -15.24
C ILE A 142 -5.69 10.23 -15.11
N SER A 143 -6.24 10.26 -13.90
CA SER A 143 -7.69 10.50 -13.67
C SER A 143 -8.01 11.90 -13.18
N GLY A 144 -7.01 12.76 -13.03
CA GLY A 144 -7.20 14.14 -12.61
C GLY A 144 -7.37 14.31 -11.10
N THR A 145 -8.11 15.37 -10.71
CA THR A 145 -8.30 15.74 -9.30
C THR A 145 -9.75 15.49 -8.90
N THR A 146 -9.94 14.85 -7.76
CA THR A 146 -11.25 14.54 -7.21
C THR A 146 -11.32 14.94 -5.75
N ILE A 147 -12.47 15.47 -5.32
CA ILE A 147 -12.74 15.81 -3.92
C ILE A 147 -13.86 14.89 -3.43
N PHE A 148 -13.65 14.28 -2.28
CA PHE A 148 -14.61 13.39 -1.63
C PHE A 148 -14.99 13.94 -0.27
N PHE A 149 -16.25 13.75 0.07
CA PHE A 149 -16.79 14.01 1.40
C PHE A 149 -17.35 12.69 1.93
N LEU A 150 -16.84 12.21 3.05
CA LEU A 150 -17.29 10.99 3.68
C LEU A 150 -17.76 11.31 5.09
N PHE A 151 -19.01 10.97 5.38
CA PHE A 151 -19.60 11.05 6.72
C PHE A 151 -19.68 9.64 7.30
N ARG A 152 -19.12 9.47 8.48
CA ARG A 152 -19.11 8.21 9.21
C ARG A 152 -19.76 8.38 10.57
N LEU A 153 -20.75 7.55 10.88
CA LEU A 153 -21.38 7.54 12.20
C LEU A 153 -20.48 6.80 13.18
N LYS A 154 -20.07 7.42 14.27
CA LYS A 154 -19.16 6.78 15.23
C LYS A 154 -19.78 5.59 15.96
N ALA A 155 -21.10 5.60 16.14
CA ALA A 155 -21.83 4.49 16.75
C ALA A 155 -21.92 3.26 15.83
N PHE A 156 -21.80 3.45 14.51
CA PHE A 156 -21.90 2.41 13.49
C PHE A 156 -20.83 2.67 12.41
N PRO A 157 -19.55 2.39 12.71
CA PRO A 157 -18.43 2.75 11.83
C PRO A 157 -18.43 2.01 10.48
N GLU A 158 -19.21 0.95 10.34
CA GLU A 158 -19.45 0.19 9.11
C GLU A 158 -20.43 0.89 8.14
N ASN A 159 -21.24 1.82 8.64
CA ASN A 159 -22.17 2.59 7.80
C ASN A 159 -21.53 3.91 7.39
N GLU A 160 -20.94 3.90 6.19
CA GLU A 160 -20.32 5.07 5.58
C GLU A 160 -21.29 5.70 4.56
N PHE A 161 -21.52 6.99 4.67
CA PHE A 161 -22.29 7.78 3.71
C PHE A 161 -21.34 8.67 2.91
N GLY A 162 -20.97 8.23 1.72
CA GLY A 162 -20.09 8.98 0.82
C GLY A 162 -20.86 9.56 -0.36
N PHE A 163 -20.49 10.75 -0.79
CA PHE A 163 -21.04 11.42 -1.98
C PHE A 163 -20.27 11.12 -3.26
N ASP A 164 -19.43 10.10 -3.28
CA ASP A 164 -18.90 9.52 -4.52
C ASP A 164 -18.43 8.08 -4.30
N GLN A 165 -18.69 7.22 -5.28
CA GLN A 165 -18.25 5.82 -5.27
C GLN A 165 -16.78 5.73 -5.71
N ALA A 166 -15.89 6.27 -4.94
CA ALA A 166 -14.48 6.18 -5.24
C ALA A 166 -13.77 5.20 -4.32
N MET A 167 -13.36 4.12 -4.93
CA MET A 167 -12.30 3.21 -4.56
C MET A 167 -11.98 3.16 -3.06
N THR A 168 -12.58 2.22 -2.39
CA THR A 168 -12.22 1.83 -1.04
C THR A 168 -10.75 1.37 -1.04
N ARG A 169 -9.85 2.23 -0.59
CA ARG A 169 -8.50 1.82 -0.22
C ARG A 169 -8.66 0.84 0.94
N LYS A 170 -8.34 -0.43 0.73
CA LYS A 170 -8.19 -1.36 1.84
C LYS A 170 -7.06 -0.83 2.73
N LYS A 171 -7.42 -0.12 3.79
CA LYS A 171 -6.48 0.08 4.89
C LYS A 171 -6.16 -1.32 5.40
N SER A 172 -4.91 -1.73 5.33
CA SER A 172 -4.45 -2.96 5.98
C SER A 172 -4.80 -2.82 7.46
N GLY A 173 -5.79 -3.59 7.89
CA GLY A 173 -6.33 -3.50 9.23
C GLY A 173 -5.25 -3.80 10.24
N VAL A 174 -5.08 -2.90 11.18
CA VAL A 174 -4.47 -3.17 12.47
C VAL A 174 -5.51 -3.93 13.26
N GLN A 175 -5.35 -5.24 13.37
CA GLN A 175 -5.85 -6.03 14.49
C GLN A 175 -4.70 -6.36 15.41
#